data_473b49a36497e6a44ad5e1bfa97dc436
#
_entry.id   473b49a36497e6a44ad5e1bfa97dc436
#
_cell.length_a   1.000
_cell.length_b   1.000
_cell.length_c   1.000
_cell.angle_alpha   90.00
_cell.angle_beta   90.00
_cell.angle_gamma   90.00
#
_symmetry.space_group_name_H-M   'P 1'
#
loop_
_entity.id
_entity.type
_entity.pdbx_description
1 polymer ?
#
loop_
_entity_poly.entity_id
_entity_poly.type
_entity_poly.pdbx_seq_one_letter_code
_entity_poly.pdbx_strand_id
1 'polypeptide(L)'
;WNQFAKSTGLSMPQFSILMQLHYKGVCGLSEISERFDVSAAAASQLAEKLVQSGYLERAEDPSDRRAKLLRLSGSGEKLVSEGIQERYRWMDEVTSKLSAEDSAKVAEALNILTNAAREMDTRKGNT
;
A
#
# COMPACT_ATOMS: atom_id res chain seq x y z
N TRP A 1 1.64 -2.85 -11.07
CA TRP A 1 0.57 -2.29 -10.22
C TRP A 1 -0.55 -1.63 -11.03
N ASN A 2 -0.24 -0.83 -12.03
CA ASN A 2 -1.24 -0.14 -12.83
C ASN A 2 -2.15 -1.10 -13.61
N GLN A 3 -1.60 -2.19 -14.16
CA GLN A 3 -2.39 -3.21 -14.86
C GLN A 3 -3.31 -3.96 -13.89
N PHE A 4 -2.80 -4.32 -12.71
CA PHE A 4 -3.60 -4.99 -11.69
C PHE A 4 -4.72 -4.10 -11.17
N ALA A 5 -4.43 -2.84 -10.84
CA ALA A 5 -5.45 -1.88 -10.41
C ALA A 5 -6.54 -1.69 -11.48
N LYS A 6 -6.16 -1.60 -12.75
CA LYS A 6 -7.12 -1.50 -13.86
C LYS A 6 -8.04 -2.72 -13.98
N SER A 7 -7.52 -3.93 -13.74
CA SER A 7 -8.32 -5.16 -13.79
C SER A 7 -9.37 -5.24 -12.67
N THR A 8 -9.16 -4.53 -11.57
CA THR A 8 -10.09 -4.46 -10.42
C THR A 8 -11.14 -3.36 -10.56
N GLY A 9 -11.00 -2.46 -11.53
CA GLY A 9 -11.85 -1.28 -11.67
C GLY A 9 -11.54 -0.15 -10.68
N LEU A 10 -10.48 -0.29 -9.88
CA LEU A 10 -10.04 0.72 -8.91
C LEU A 10 -9.10 1.74 -9.57
N SER A 11 -9.19 2.99 -9.13
CA SER A 11 -8.18 4.00 -9.44
C SER A 11 -6.89 3.73 -8.61
N MET A 12 -5.77 4.25 -9.09
CA MET A 12 -4.50 4.14 -8.34
C MET A 12 -4.59 4.75 -6.93
N PRO A 13 -5.21 5.93 -6.71
CA PRO A 13 -5.42 6.42 -5.36
C PRO A 13 -6.22 5.48 -4.46
N GLN A 14 -7.29 4.86 -4.99
CA GLN A 14 -8.07 3.89 -4.23
C GLN A 14 -7.24 2.66 -3.85
N PHE A 15 -6.49 2.11 -4.80
CA PHE A 15 -5.62 0.97 -4.53
C PHE A 15 -4.51 1.32 -3.52
N SER A 16 -3.96 2.53 -3.61
CA SER A 16 -2.94 3.01 -2.66
C SER A 16 -3.48 3.12 -1.23
N ILE A 17 -4.76 3.50 -1.05
CA ILE A 17 -5.41 3.50 0.25
C ILE A 17 -5.51 2.07 0.81
N LEU A 18 -5.91 1.10 -0.01
CA LEU A 18 -5.95 -0.31 0.42
C LEU A 18 -4.56 -0.82 0.84
N MET A 19 -3.53 -0.49 0.07
CA MET A 19 -2.15 -0.84 0.40
C MET A 19 -1.69 -0.22 1.73
N GLN A 20 -2.05 1.05 1.98
CA GLN A 20 -1.72 1.69 3.26
C GLN A 20 -2.36 0.95 4.44
N LEU A 21 -3.65 0.62 4.32
CA LEU A 21 -4.36 -0.10 5.37
C LEU A 21 -3.84 -1.53 5.58
N HIS A 22 -3.40 -2.18 4.50
CA HIS A 22 -2.75 -3.49 4.60
C HIS A 22 -1.49 -3.46 5.49
N TYR A 23 -0.65 -2.44 5.34
CA TYR A 23 0.58 -2.33 6.12
C TYR A 23 0.41 -1.69 7.50
N LYS A 24 -0.54 -0.79 7.66
CA LYS A 24 -0.77 -0.08 8.92
C LYS A 24 -1.90 -0.66 9.79
N GLY A 25 -2.80 -1.45 9.21
CA GLY A 25 -4.00 -1.91 9.86
C GLY A 25 -5.11 -0.85 9.84
N VAL A 26 -5.62 -0.46 11.00
CA VAL A 26 -6.67 0.56 11.14
C VAL A 26 -6.08 1.96 10.95
N CYS A 27 -6.78 2.81 10.24
CA CYS A 27 -6.32 4.15 9.88
C CYS A 27 -7.48 5.14 9.84
N GLY A 28 -7.24 6.37 10.27
CA GLY A 28 -8.22 7.45 10.21
C GLY A 28 -8.27 8.15 8.86
N LEU A 29 -9.38 8.81 8.54
CA LEU A 29 -9.51 9.62 7.32
C LEU A 29 -8.51 10.78 7.27
N SER A 30 -8.16 11.37 8.40
CA SER A 30 -7.14 12.42 8.48
C SER A 30 -5.75 11.92 8.06
N GLU A 31 -5.38 10.73 8.48
CA GLU A 31 -4.11 10.11 8.07
C GLU A 31 -4.07 9.84 6.55
N ILE A 32 -5.21 9.44 5.97
CA ILE A 32 -5.33 9.26 4.51
C ILE A 32 -5.19 10.60 3.79
N SER A 33 -5.87 11.66 4.24
CA SER A 33 -5.79 12.97 3.62
C SER A 33 -4.38 13.56 3.68
N GLU A 34 -3.69 13.45 4.79
CA GLU A 34 -2.31 13.91 4.96
C GLU A 34 -1.32 13.12 4.08
N ARG A 35 -1.44 11.79 4.09
CA ARG A 35 -0.50 10.95 3.35
C ARG A 35 -0.59 11.11 1.85
N PHE A 36 -1.78 11.32 1.31
CA PHE A 36 -2.01 11.46 -0.13
C PHE A 36 -2.10 12.92 -0.60
N ASP A 37 -1.89 13.86 0.32
CA ASP A 37 -1.98 15.31 0.04
C ASP A 37 -3.28 15.66 -0.67
N VAL A 38 -4.39 15.17 -0.13
CA VAL A 38 -5.73 15.43 -0.65
C VAL A 38 -6.59 16.10 0.42
N SER A 39 -7.65 16.80 0.00
CA SER A 39 -8.60 17.39 0.95
C SER A 39 -9.33 16.31 1.76
N ALA A 40 -9.80 16.66 2.94
CA ALA A 40 -10.62 15.77 3.77
C ALA A 40 -11.87 15.27 3.02
N ALA A 41 -12.49 16.12 2.20
CA ALA A 41 -13.61 15.76 1.35
C ALA A 41 -13.23 14.72 0.29
N ALA A 42 -12.08 14.88 -0.37
CA ALA A 42 -11.58 13.93 -1.36
C ALA A 42 -11.23 12.58 -0.72
N ALA A 43 -10.54 12.59 0.43
CA ALA A 43 -10.25 11.38 1.19
C ALA A 43 -11.54 10.64 1.59
N SER A 44 -12.55 11.36 2.05
CA SER A 44 -13.86 10.80 2.41
C SER A 44 -14.56 10.17 1.21
N GLN A 45 -14.53 10.82 0.05
CA GLN A 45 -15.13 10.27 -1.19
C GLN A 45 -14.43 9.01 -1.68
N LEU A 46 -13.09 8.99 -1.64
CA LEU A 46 -12.30 7.80 -2.02
C LEU A 46 -12.61 6.63 -1.08
N ALA A 47 -12.62 6.89 0.23
CA ALA A 47 -12.94 5.88 1.24
C ALA A 47 -14.37 5.36 1.10
N GLU A 48 -15.36 6.25 0.87
CA GLU A 48 -16.77 5.85 0.70
C GLU A 48 -16.96 4.91 -0.49
N LYS A 49 -16.33 5.19 -1.62
CA LYS A 49 -16.36 4.29 -2.78
C LYS A 49 -15.79 2.92 -2.46
N LEU A 50 -14.72 2.85 -1.68
CA LEU A 50 -14.11 1.59 -1.25
C LEU A 50 -14.98 0.83 -0.25
N VAL A 51 -15.68 1.52 0.64
CA VAL A 51 -16.67 0.92 1.54
C VAL A 51 -17.84 0.37 0.74
N GLN A 52 -18.40 1.14 -0.20
CA GLN A 52 -19.50 0.70 -1.08
C GLN A 52 -19.11 -0.49 -1.95
N SER A 53 -17.86 -0.56 -2.38
CA SER A 53 -17.33 -1.70 -3.15
C SER A 53 -17.00 -2.92 -2.27
N GLY A 54 -17.15 -2.82 -0.95
CA GLY A 54 -16.92 -3.90 -0.01
C GLY A 54 -15.44 -4.19 0.33
N TYR A 55 -14.52 -3.31 -0.05
CA TYR A 55 -13.08 -3.48 0.24
C TYR A 55 -12.65 -2.86 1.54
N LEU A 56 -13.38 -1.88 2.05
CA LEU A 56 -13.17 -1.27 3.37
C LEU A 56 -14.37 -1.45 4.28
N GLU A 57 -14.11 -1.48 5.55
CA GLU A 57 -15.11 -1.44 6.62
C GLU A 57 -14.84 -0.24 7.54
N ARG A 58 -15.90 0.31 8.08
CA ARG A 58 -15.81 1.30 9.15
C ARG A 58 -15.44 0.59 10.45
N ALA A 59 -14.49 1.16 11.18
CA ALA A 59 -14.08 0.69 12.49
C ALA A 59 -14.40 1.76 13.54
N GLU A 60 -14.72 1.34 14.74
CA GLU A 60 -14.93 2.24 15.87
C GLU A 60 -13.65 2.36 16.69
N ASP A 61 -13.31 3.59 17.10
CA ASP A 61 -12.29 3.82 18.10
C ASP A 61 -12.92 3.67 19.49
N PRO A 62 -12.47 2.72 20.33
CA PRO A 62 -13.00 2.56 21.68
C PRO A 62 -12.83 3.80 22.56
N SER A 63 -11.82 4.62 22.29
CA SER A 63 -11.49 5.84 23.04
C SER A 63 -12.17 7.10 22.49
N ASP A 64 -12.57 7.12 21.22
CA ASP A 64 -13.21 8.26 20.57
C ASP A 64 -14.22 7.82 19.51
N ARG A 65 -15.51 7.82 19.88
CA ARG A 65 -16.60 7.48 18.97
C ARG A 65 -16.78 8.45 17.80
N ARG A 66 -16.13 9.61 17.82
CA ARG A 66 -16.17 10.60 16.74
C ARG A 66 -15.11 10.32 15.67
N ALA A 67 -14.10 9.52 15.99
CA ALA A 67 -13.07 9.15 15.05
C ALA A 67 -13.63 8.26 13.94
N LYS A 68 -13.42 8.66 12.70
CA LYS A 68 -13.78 7.87 11.51
C LYS A 68 -12.62 6.99 11.14
N LEU A 69 -12.63 5.78 11.65
CA LEU A 69 -11.61 4.77 11.38
C LEU A 69 -12.05 3.84 10.25
N LEU A 70 -11.08 3.35 9.51
CA LEU A 70 -11.25 2.40 8.40
C LEU A 70 -10.27 1.24 8.57
N ARG A 71 -10.69 0.07 8.14
CA ARG A 71 -9.86 -1.12 8.01
C ARG A 71 -10.21 -1.86 6.73
N LEU A 72 -9.31 -2.73 6.28
CA LEU A 72 -9.63 -3.63 5.17
C LEU A 72 -10.73 -4.62 5.59
N SER A 73 -11.65 -4.88 4.68
CA SER A 73 -12.54 -6.04 4.77
C SER A 73 -11.80 -7.31 4.36
N GLY A 74 -12.39 -8.48 4.57
CA GLY A 74 -11.84 -9.74 4.05
C GLY A 74 -11.63 -9.70 2.53
N SER A 75 -12.53 -9.08 1.78
CA SER A 75 -12.38 -8.88 0.33
C SER A 75 -11.25 -7.90 -0.02
N GLY A 76 -11.06 -6.86 0.79
CA GLY A 76 -9.95 -5.91 0.64
C GLY A 76 -8.60 -6.55 0.88
N GLU A 77 -8.46 -7.35 1.93
CA GLU A 77 -7.24 -8.12 2.22
C GLU A 77 -6.90 -9.09 1.09
N LYS A 78 -7.90 -9.82 0.59
CA LYS A 78 -7.73 -10.74 -0.52
C LYS A 78 -7.22 -10.01 -1.77
N LEU A 79 -7.85 -8.89 -2.12
CA LEU A 79 -7.48 -8.10 -3.29
C LEU A 79 -6.03 -7.59 -3.21
N VAL A 80 -5.63 -7.04 -2.06
CA VAL A 80 -4.26 -6.56 -1.85
C VAL A 80 -3.27 -7.72 -1.91
N SER A 81 -3.58 -8.84 -1.27
CA SER A 81 -2.72 -10.04 -1.28
C SER A 81 -2.52 -10.58 -2.70
N GLU A 82 -3.57 -10.62 -3.50
CA GLU A 82 -3.49 -11.03 -4.92
C GLU A 82 -2.58 -10.09 -5.72
N GLY A 83 -2.69 -8.77 -5.52
CA GLY A 83 -1.82 -7.79 -6.17
C GLY A 83 -0.35 -7.94 -5.78
N ILE A 84 -0.08 -8.20 -4.51
CA ILE A 84 1.26 -8.48 -4.01
C ILE A 84 1.81 -9.77 -4.65
N GLN A 85 1.01 -10.83 -4.71
CA GLN A 85 1.42 -12.09 -5.34
C GLN A 85 1.71 -11.94 -6.82
N GLU A 86 0.89 -11.19 -7.57
CA GLU A 86 1.15 -10.89 -8.98
C GLU A 86 2.48 -10.16 -9.18
N ARG A 87 2.82 -9.23 -8.29
CA ARG A 87 4.10 -8.55 -8.32
C ARG A 87 5.28 -9.50 -8.07
N TYR A 88 5.15 -10.39 -7.10
CA TYR A 88 6.20 -11.39 -6.83
C TYR A 88 6.35 -12.37 -7.99
N ARG A 89 5.27 -12.83 -8.59
CA ARG A 89 5.31 -13.69 -9.77
C ARG A 89 6.05 -13.03 -10.92
N TRP A 90 5.76 -11.77 -11.19
CA TRP A 90 6.47 -11.00 -12.22
C TRP A 90 7.97 -10.88 -11.89
N MET A 91 8.32 -10.59 -10.65
CA MET A 91 9.72 -10.53 -10.21
C MET A 91 10.43 -11.87 -10.38
N ASP A 92 9.80 -12.96 -9.99
CA ASP A 92 10.34 -14.31 -10.17
C ASP A 92 10.55 -14.64 -11.65
N GLU A 93 9.62 -14.28 -12.50
CA GLU A 93 9.72 -14.46 -13.95
C GLU A 93 10.88 -13.65 -14.55
N VAL A 94 11.05 -12.40 -14.16
CA VAL A 94 12.18 -11.56 -14.61
C VAL A 94 13.51 -12.12 -14.11
N THR A 95 13.61 -12.44 -12.82
CA THR A 95 14.86 -12.95 -12.23
C THR A 95 15.25 -14.33 -12.75
N SER A 96 14.28 -15.15 -13.14
CA SER A 96 14.55 -16.47 -13.74
C SER A 96 15.30 -16.39 -15.08
N LYS A 97 15.27 -15.23 -15.75
CA LYS A 97 15.99 -14.97 -17.01
C LYS A 97 17.44 -14.53 -16.81
N LEU A 98 17.82 -14.26 -15.56
CA LEU A 98 19.19 -13.86 -15.23
C LEU A 98 20.09 -15.08 -15.06
N SER A 99 21.35 -14.95 -15.47
CA SER A 99 22.40 -15.91 -15.09
C SER A 99 22.65 -15.87 -13.58
N ALA A 100 23.26 -16.92 -13.02
CA ALA A 100 23.64 -16.93 -11.60
C ALA A 100 24.60 -15.77 -11.27
N GLU A 101 25.51 -15.44 -12.20
CA GLU A 101 26.44 -14.31 -12.05
C GLU A 101 25.70 -12.97 -12.01
N ASP A 102 24.80 -12.74 -12.95
CA ASP A 102 24.02 -11.49 -13.00
C ASP A 102 23.07 -11.36 -11.81
N SER A 103 22.45 -12.46 -11.38
CA SER A 103 21.63 -12.47 -10.16
C SER A 103 22.43 -12.04 -8.92
N ALA A 104 23.67 -12.50 -8.78
CA ALA A 104 24.54 -12.11 -7.68
C ALA A 104 24.91 -10.61 -7.75
N LYS A 105 25.21 -10.09 -8.94
CA LYS A 105 25.49 -8.65 -9.15
C LYS A 105 24.29 -7.78 -8.81
N VAL A 106 23.09 -8.17 -9.24
CA VAL A 106 21.85 -7.46 -8.95
C VAL A 106 21.57 -7.47 -7.45
N ALA A 107 21.71 -8.61 -6.78
CA ALA A 107 21.52 -8.71 -5.33
C ALA A 107 22.49 -7.81 -4.56
N GLU A 108 23.77 -7.78 -4.94
CA GLU A 108 24.77 -6.89 -4.35
C GLU A 108 24.41 -5.41 -4.55
N ALA A 109 24.05 -5.02 -5.78
CA ALA A 109 23.66 -3.64 -6.10
C ALA A 109 22.40 -3.21 -5.31
N LEU A 110 21.40 -4.07 -5.17
CA LEU A 110 20.20 -3.80 -4.37
C LEU A 110 20.51 -3.65 -2.88
N ASN A 111 21.43 -4.45 -2.33
CA ASN A 111 21.88 -4.31 -0.95
C ASN A 111 22.57 -2.97 -0.71
N ILE A 112 23.44 -2.54 -1.60
CA ILE A 112 24.10 -1.23 -1.53
C ILE A 112 23.03 -0.12 -1.52
N LEU A 113 22.11 -0.15 -2.46
CA LEU A 113 21.05 0.86 -2.57
C LEU A 113 20.13 0.88 -1.34
N THR A 114 19.75 -0.28 -0.83
CA THR A 114 18.90 -0.41 0.35
C THR A 114 19.58 0.14 1.60
N ASN A 115 20.86 -0.14 1.78
CA ASN A 115 21.63 0.39 2.91
C ASN A 115 21.76 1.91 2.83
N ALA A 116 22.03 2.47 1.68
CA ALA A 116 22.06 3.93 1.48
C ALA A 116 20.71 4.58 1.79
N ALA A 117 19.60 3.97 1.36
CA ALA A 117 18.26 4.47 1.65
C ALA A 117 17.94 4.45 3.16
N ARG A 118 18.32 3.38 3.87
CA ARG A 118 18.16 3.29 5.32
C ARG A 118 18.92 4.37 6.09
N GLU A 119 20.13 4.70 5.65
CA GLU A 119 20.93 5.79 6.24
C GLU A 119 20.26 7.17 6.07
N MET A 120 19.56 7.37 4.95
CA MET A 120 18.79 8.61 4.74
C MET A 120 17.59 8.70 5.69
N ASP A 121 16.89 7.61 5.95
CA ASP A 121 15.72 7.59 6.83
C ASP A 121 16.10 7.81 8.29
N THR A 122 17.23 7.28 8.75
CA THR A 122 17.75 7.51 10.10
C THR A 122 18.15 8.96 10.34
N ARG A 123 18.59 9.69 9.31
CA ARG A 123 18.89 11.13 9.41
C ARG A 123 17.64 12.00 9.52
N LYS A 124 16.53 11.60 8.90
CA LYS A 124 15.23 12.32 8.99
C LYS A 124 14.52 12.13 10.33
N GLY A 125 14.76 11.03 11.00
CA GLY A 125 14.19 10.75 12.34
C GLY A 125 14.91 11.45 13.51
N ASN A 126 16.03 12.13 13.26
CA ASN A 126 16.85 12.77 14.29
C ASN A 126 16.82 14.32 14.21
N THR A 127 15.89 14.87 13.47
CA THR A 127 15.54 16.30 13.41
C THR A 127 14.13 16.51 13.87
#